data_1abc1bf61223d66db7ad520edf5aac05
#
_entry.id   1abc1bf61223d66db7ad520edf5aac05
#
_cell.length_a   1.000
_cell.length_b   1.000
_cell.length_c   1.000
_cell.angle_alpha   90.00
_cell.angle_beta   90.00
_cell.angle_gamma   90.00
#
_symmetry.space_group_name_H-M   'P 1'
#
loop_
_entity.id
_entity.type
_entity.pdbx_description
1 polymer ?
#
loop_
_entity_poly.entity_id
_entity_poly.type
_entity_poly.pdbx_seq_one_letter_code
_entity_poly.pdbx_strand_id
1 'polypeptide(L)'
;SRFDRGMLLEMDFDAYHPRIIADIIGYELPSNSIHEYFGKQYFGKETISEEEYEASKKITFRLLYGGIDKDFEKVPFFGKTKKYIYNLWNTFKKRGYVVTPFMKRPLYKNCLHDMNPNKLFNYLLQASETEYNLSMINNVNDLLCEYNSELVLYTYDSLLFDFDLKDGKDLILKLQSVMNQAGRFPVKTKAGANYHVMTDMTSRIS
;
A
#
# COMPACT_ATOMS: atom_id res chain seq x y z
N SER A 1 -6.88 18.95 16.44
CA SER A 1 -7.93 18.12 17.05
C SER A 1 -9.03 19.00 17.62
N ARG A 2 -10.28 18.55 17.52
CA ARG A 2 -11.47 19.17 18.13
C ARG A 2 -11.62 18.84 19.63
N PHE A 3 -10.86 17.89 20.13
CA PHE A 3 -10.92 17.45 21.52
C PHE A 3 -9.97 18.26 22.40
N ASP A 4 -10.35 18.60 23.63
CA ASP A 4 -9.49 19.27 24.61
C ASP A 4 -8.22 18.48 24.91
N ARG A 5 -8.34 17.15 24.89
CA ARG A 5 -7.24 16.20 25.01
C ARG A 5 -7.23 15.33 23.77
N GLY A 6 -6.82 15.89 22.65
CA GLY A 6 -6.79 15.21 21.39
C GLY A 6 -5.49 15.42 20.63
N MET A 7 -5.30 14.58 19.61
CA MET A 7 -4.18 14.66 18.66
C MET A 7 -4.65 14.23 17.29
N LEU A 8 -3.88 14.61 16.27
CA LEU A 8 -4.01 13.96 14.95
C LEU A 8 -3.17 12.69 14.94
N LEU A 9 -3.76 11.60 14.46
CA LEU A 9 -3.12 10.31 14.32
C LEU A 9 -3.16 9.91 12.85
N GLU A 10 -2.01 9.76 12.20
CA GLU A 10 -1.90 9.26 10.84
C GLU A 10 -1.46 7.80 10.86
N MET A 11 -2.15 6.97 10.11
CA MET A 11 -1.79 5.59 9.84
C MET A 11 -1.57 5.39 8.35
N ASP A 12 -0.34 5.01 7.97
CA ASP A 12 0.16 4.95 6.59
C ASP A 12 0.65 3.53 6.29
N PHE A 13 0.27 2.97 5.14
CA PHE A 13 0.71 1.63 4.75
C PHE A 13 2.18 1.63 4.33
N ASP A 14 2.96 0.70 4.88
CA ASP A 14 4.36 0.52 4.48
C ASP A 14 4.46 -0.21 3.14
N ALA A 15 4.97 0.48 2.12
CA ALA A 15 5.18 -0.04 0.77
C ALA A 15 3.91 -0.71 0.18
N TYR A 16 2.78 -0.01 0.22
CA TYR A 16 1.46 -0.55 -0.08
C TYR A 16 1.36 -1.20 -1.45
N HIS A 17 1.74 -0.48 -2.53
CA HIS A 17 1.67 -1.03 -3.90
C HIS A 17 2.51 -2.30 -4.10
N PRO A 18 3.79 -2.38 -3.68
CA PRO A 18 4.52 -3.65 -3.69
C PRO A 18 3.79 -4.80 -3.00
N ARG A 19 3.12 -4.54 -1.88
CA ARG A 19 2.38 -5.57 -1.13
C ARG A 19 1.09 -5.99 -1.82
N ILE A 20 0.34 -5.05 -2.41
CA ILE A 20 -0.82 -5.37 -3.25
C ILE A 20 -0.38 -6.23 -4.45
N ILE A 21 0.73 -5.88 -5.10
CA ILE A 21 1.28 -6.67 -6.21
C ILE A 21 1.66 -8.06 -5.73
N ALA A 22 2.34 -8.18 -4.60
CA ALA A 22 2.73 -9.46 -4.02
C ALA A 22 1.51 -10.37 -3.78
N ASP A 23 0.44 -9.80 -3.22
CA ASP A 23 -0.83 -10.50 -3.04
C ASP A 23 -1.43 -10.99 -4.37
N ILE A 24 -1.46 -10.12 -5.38
CA ILE A 24 -1.99 -10.44 -6.71
C ILE A 24 -1.21 -11.57 -7.40
N ILE A 25 0.11 -11.59 -7.27
CA ILE A 25 0.98 -12.57 -7.95
C ILE A 25 1.33 -13.80 -7.10
N GLY A 26 0.80 -13.89 -5.87
CA GLY A 26 1.11 -14.96 -4.93
C GLY A 26 2.60 -14.98 -4.58
N TYR A 27 3.16 -13.85 -4.16
CA TYR A 27 4.55 -13.69 -3.75
C TYR A 27 4.62 -13.27 -2.28
N GLU A 28 5.44 -13.94 -1.49
CA GLU A 28 5.64 -13.58 -0.10
C GLU A 28 6.75 -12.52 0.02
N LEU A 29 6.37 -11.35 0.50
CA LEU A 29 7.30 -10.29 0.86
C LEU A 29 7.58 -10.33 2.37
N PRO A 30 8.79 -9.96 2.81
CA PRO A 30 9.09 -9.90 4.23
C PRO A 30 8.23 -8.84 4.94
N SER A 31 8.00 -9.03 6.24
CA SER A 31 7.25 -8.07 7.06
C SER A 31 8.02 -6.78 7.35
N ASN A 32 9.34 -6.84 7.30
CA ASN A 32 10.22 -5.67 7.48
C ASN A 32 10.31 -4.80 6.22
N SER A 33 11.26 -3.89 6.17
CA SER A 33 11.40 -2.91 5.09
C SER A 33 11.54 -3.57 3.70
N ILE A 34 10.56 -3.32 2.85
CA ILE A 34 10.55 -3.80 1.46
C ILE A 34 11.66 -3.15 0.63
N HIS A 35 11.97 -1.87 0.90
CA HIS A 35 13.01 -1.16 0.18
C HIS A 35 14.40 -1.65 0.54
N GLU A 36 14.62 -2.06 1.78
CA GLU A 36 15.85 -2.74 2.18
C GLU A 36 15.94 -4.13 1.54
N TYR A 37 14.87 -4.90 1.57
CA TYR A 37 14.80 -6.22 0.92
C TYR A 37 15.14 -6.16 -0.57
N PHE A 38 14.54 -5.24 -1.31
CA PHE A 38 14.86 -5.06 -2.73
C PHE A 38 16.25 -4.46 -2.95
N GLY A 39 16.67 -3.51 -2.10
CA GLY A 39 18.01 -2.91 -2.19
C GLY A 39 19.12 -3.95 -2.08
N LYS A 40 19.02 -4.90 -1.14
CA LYS A 40 19.94 -6.03 -1.03
C LYS A 40 20.04 -6.82 -2.34
N GLN A 41 18.93 -7.04 -3.01
CA GLN A 41 18.90 -7.75 -4.29
C GLN A 41 19.42 -6.90 -5.46
N TYR A 42 19.16 -5.60 -5.48
CA TYR A 42 19.63 -4.70 -6.53
C TYR A 42 21.14 -4.53 -6.50
N PHE A 43 21.69 -4.39 -5.31
CA PHE A 43 23.12 -4.11 -5.11
C PHE A 43 23.96 -5.36 -4.82
N GLY A 44 23.32 -6.53 -4.63
CA GLY A 44 24.00 -7.79 -4.32
C GLY A 44 24.74 -7.76 -2.97
N LYS A 45 24.15 -7.10 -1.95
CA LYS A 45 24.75 -6.88 -0.64
C LYS A 45 23.85 -7.42 0.48
N GLU A 46 24.43 -7.87 1.58
CA GLU A 46 23.70 -8.26 2.79
C GLU A 46 23.18 -7.05 3.60
N THR A 47 23.91 -5.95 3.53
CA THR A 47 23.52 -4.66 4.14
C THR A 47 23.64 -3.54 3.13
N ILE A 48 22.77 -2.55 3.21
CA ILE A 48 22.77 -1.39 2.34
C ILE A 48 22.90 -0.10 3.16
N SER A 49 23.55 0.91 2.58
CA SER A 49 23.63 2.25 3.16
C SER A 49 22.29 3.00 3.05
N GLU A 50 22.16 4.13 3.76
CA GLU A 50 20.98 5.00 3.64
C GLU A 50 20.80 5.53 2.19
N GLU A 51 21.90 5.86 1.51
CA GLU A 51 21.87 6.30 0.11
C GLU A 51 21.36 5.18 -0.82
N GLU A 52 21.81 3.95 -0.60
CA GLU A 52 21.36 2.76 -1.34
C GLU A 52 19.89 2.44 -1.03
N TYR A 53 19.44 2.68 0.20
CA TYR A 53 18.05 2.53 0.58
C TYR A 53 17.15 3.53 -0.17
N GLU A 54 17.52 4.81 -0.22
CA GLU A 54 16.79 5.82 -0.99
C GLU A 54 16.84 5.55 -2.51
N ALA A 55 17.98 5.06 -3.02
CA ALA A 55 18.08 4.61 -4.40
C ALA A 55 17.16 3.42 -4.69
N SER A 56 17.07 2.46 -3.76
CA SER A 56 16.17 1.31 -3.86
C SER A 56 14.71 1.72 -3.98
N LYS A 57 14.24 2.72 -3.22
CA LYS A 57 12.89 3.28 -3.37
C LYS A 57 12.65 3.78 -4.80
N LYS A 58 13.55 4.61 -5.30
CA LYS A 58 13.45 5.20 -6.65
C LYS A 58 13.44 4.12 -7.74
N ILE A 59 14.32 3.12 -7.63
CA ILE A 59 14.38 1.98 -8.56
C ILE A 59 13.06 1.20 -8.51
N THR A 60 12.57 0.86 -7.32
CA THR A 60 11.33 0.11 -7.15
C THR A 60 10.15 0.82 -7.79
N PHE A 61 9.94 2.11 -7.50
CA PHE A 61 8.86 2.89 -8.09
C PHE A 61 8.99 3.02 -9.62
N ARG A 62 10.20 3.25 -10.13
CA ARG A 62 10.45 3.28 -11.58
C ARG A 62 10.05 1.96 -12.25
N LEU A 63 10.42 0.82 -11.65
CA LEU A 63 10.10 -0.50 -12.20
C LEU A 63 8.61 -0.79 -12.17
N LEU A 64 7.91 -0.40 -11.10
CA LEU A 64 6.48 -0.66 -10.96
C LEU A 64 5.63 0.17 -11.93
N TYR A 65 5.96 1.46 -12.10
CA TYR A 65 5.15 2.37 -12.91
C TYR A 65 5.66 2.58 -14.32
N GLY A 66 6.97 2.54 -14.53
CA GLY A 66 7.62 2.75 -15.82
C GLY A 66 7.81 1.48 -16.65
N GLY A 67 7.78 0.33 -15.99
CA GLY A 67 8.00 -0.98 -16.60
C GLY A 67 9.28 -1.67 -16.12
N ILE A 68 9.25 -3.00 -16.17
CA ILE A 68 10.31 -3.85 -15.63
C ILE A 68 11.35 -4.13 -16.71
N ASP A 69 12.56 -3.60 -16.52
CA ASP A 69 13.71 -3.83 -17.39
C ASP A 69 14.20 -5.29 -17.30
N LYS A 70 14.87 -5.76 -18.36
CA LYS A 70 15.40 -7.14 -18.44
C LYS A 70 16.35 -7.48 -17.29
N ASP A 71 17.16 -6.54 -16.86
CA ASP A 71 18.15 -6.74 -15.79
C ASP A 71 17.50 -7.04 -14.43
N PHE A 72 16.27 -6.55 -14.22
CA PHE A 72 15.51 -6.75 -12.98
C PHE A 72 14.57 -7.95 -13.03
N GLU A 73 14.37 -8.59 -14.18
CA GLU A 73 13.55 -9.81 -14.29
C GLU A 73 14.15 -10.99 -13.50
N LYS A 74 15.45 -10.98 -13.25
CA LYS A 74 16.15 -11.96 -12.39
C LYS A 74 15.74 -11.89 -10.90
N VAL A 75 15.22 -10.74 -10.46
CA VAL A 75 14.64 -10.59 -9.13
C VAL A 75 13.27 -11.27 -9.14
N PRO A 76 13.04 -12.32 -8.33
CA PRO A 76 11.86 -13.18 -8.48
C PRO A 76 10.53 -12.43 -8.44
N PHE A 77 10.42 -11.41 -7.60
CA PHE A 77 9.23 -10.55 -7.52
C PHE A 77 8.95 -9.86 -8.86
N PHE A 78 9.95 -9.21 -9.45
CA PHE A 78 9.76 -8.48 -10.71
C PHE A 78 9.58 -9.41 -11.90
N GLY A 79 10.25 -10.57 -11.92
CA GLY A 79 10.03 -11.59 -12.95
C GLY A 79 8.59 -12.11 -12.96
N LYS A 80 8.03 -12.43 -11.76
CA LYS A 80 6.63 -12.83 -11.63
C LYS A 80 5.67 -11.69 -12.01
N THR A 81 5.96 -10.46 -11.58
CA THR A 81 5.15 -9.28 -11.91
C THR A 81 5.13 -9.04 -13.41
N LYS A 82 6.26 -9.12 -14.10
CA LYS A 82 6.33 -8.95 -15.56
C LYS A 82 5.52 -10.03 -16.30
N LYS A 83 5.61 -11.27 -15.85
CA LYS A 83 4.80 -12.36 -16.40
C LYS A 83 3.30 -12.11 -16.19
N TYR A 84 2.90 -11.61 -15.03
CA TYR A 84 1.52 -11.24 -14.74
C TYR A 84 1.05 -10.10 -15.67
N ILE A 85 1.82 -9.04 -15.84
CA ILE A 85 1.53 -7.92 -16.75
C ILE A 85 1.32 -8.41 -18.18
N TYR A 86 2.17 -9.32 -18.66
CA TYR A 86 2.06 -9.90 -20.00
C TYR A 86 0.76 -10.69 -20.15
N ASN A 87 0.41 -11.53 -19.19
CA ASN A 87 -0.82 -12.34 -19.21
C ASN A 87 -2.07 -11.46 -19.13
N LEU A 88 -2.03 -10.42 -18.28
CA LEU A 88 -3.10 -9.43 -18.16
C LEU A 88 -3.37 -8.73 -19.50
N TRP A 89 -2.30 -8.27 -20.15
CA TRP A 89 -2.38 -7.62 -21.45
C TRP A 89 -2.95 -8.53 -22.54
N ASN A 90 -2.52 -9.78 -22.60
CA ASN A 90 -3.05 -10.75 -23.56
C ASN A 90 -4.53 -11.05 -23.32
N THR A 91 -4.93 -11.16 -22.05
CA THR A 91 -6.35 -11.33 -21.67
C THR A 91 -7.17 -10.13 -22.11
N PHE A 92 -6.69 -8.91 -21.83
CA PHE A 92 -7.36 -7.66 -22.22
C PHE A 92 -7.54 -7.55 -23.73
N LYS A 93 -6.51 -7.88 -24.52
CA LYS A 93 -6.61 -7.88 -25.99
C LYS A 93 -7.63 -8.90 -26.49
N LYS A 94 -7.65 -10.10 -25.90
CA LYS A 94 -8.49 -11.22 -26.35
C LYS A 94 -9.96 -11.05 -25.94
N ARG A 95 -10.21 -10.64 -24.68
CA ARG A 95 -11.58 -10.59 -24.10
C ARG A 95 -12.23 -9.22 -24.18
N GLY A 96 -11.43 -8.16 -24.42
CA GLY A 96 -11.93 -6.78 -24.38
C GLY A 96 -12.11 -6.21 -22.95
N TYR A 97 -11.77 -6.97 -21.93
CA TYR A 97 -11.77 -6.52 -20.54
C TYR A 97 -10.86 -7.39 -19.67
N VAL A 98 -10.51 -6.86 -18.50
CA VAL A 98 -9.93 -7.56 -17.35
C VAL A 98 -10.72 -7.22 -16.11
N VAL A 99 -10.54 -7.98 -15.01
CA VAL A 99 -11.22 -7.73 -13.75
C VAL A 99 -10.21 -7.45 -12.64
N THR A 100 -10.59 -6.60 -11.70
CA THR A 100 -9.79 -6.39 -10.49
C THR A 100 -9.72 -7.68 -9.65
N PRO A 101 -8.59 -7.95 -8.99
CA PRO A 101 -8.41 -9.20 -8.23
C PRO A 101 -9.38 -9.34 -7.06
N PHE A 102 -9.70 -8.25 -6.38
CA PHE A 102 -10.49 -8.27 -5.13
C PHE A 102 -12.00 -8.25 -5.42
N MET A 103 -12.57 -7.13 -5.86
CA MET A 103 -14.02 -6.98 -6.07
C MET A 103 -14.51 -7.48 -7.44
N LYS A 104 -13.60 -8.01 -8.28
CA LYS A 104 -13.94 -8.52 -9.63
C LYS A 104 -14.56 -7.46 -10.55
N ARG A 105 -14.29 -6.19 -10.31
CA ARG A 105 -14.79 -5.08 -11.12
C ARG A 105 -14.17 -5.11 -12.51
N PRO A 106 -14.96 -5.04 -13.59
CA PRO A 106 -14.43 -5.09 -14.95
C PRO A 106 -13.82 -3.74 -15.37
N LEU A 107 -12.69 -3.81 -16.03
CA LEU A 107 -12.02 -2.72 -16.73
C LEU A 107 -12.14 -2.98 -18.23
N TYR A 108 -13.07 -2.28 -18.87
CA TYR A 108 -13.40 -2.50 -20.28
C TYR A 108 -12.51 -1.72 -21.23
N LYS A 109 -12.17 -2.33 -22.37
CA LYS A 109 -11.31 -1.74 -23.41
C LYS A 109 -11.92 -0.49 -24.04
N ASN A 110 -13.24 -0.44 -24.20
CA ASN A 110 -13.94 0.71 -24.75
C ASN A 110 -13.97 1.93 -23.82
N CYS A 111 -13.68 1.74 -22.52
CA CYS A 111 -13.58 2.82 -21.53
C CYS A 111 -12.13 3.31 -21.32
N LEU A 112 -11.16 2.62 -21.92
CA LEU A 112 -9.74 2.90 -21.72
C LEU A 112 -9.07 3.20 -23.06
N HIS A 113 -8.49 4.39 -23.18
CA HIS A 113 -7.83 4.85 -24.41
C HIS A 113 -6.30 4.74 -24.28
N ASP A 114 -5.61 4.58 -25.41
CA ASP A 114 -4.15 4.55 -25.52
C ASP A 114 -3.45 3.61 -24.52
N MET A 115 -4.05 2.40 -24.33
CA MET A 115 -3.52 1.43 -23.40
C MET A 115 -2.29 0.71 -23.93
N ASN A 116 -1.36 0.47 -23.01
CA ASN A 116 -0.25 -0.44 -23.16
C ASN A 116 -0.17 -1.35 -21.91
N PRO A 117 0.68 -2.39 -21.90
CA PRO A 117 0.75 -3.33 -20.77
C PRO A 117 0.97 -2.64 -19.42
N ASN A 118 1.89 -1.68 -19.35
CA ASN A 118 2.23 -0.98 -18.10
C ASN A 118 1.10 -0.05 -17.64
N LYS A 119 0.49 0.70 -18.56
CA LYS A 119 -0.68 1.55 -18.24
C LYS A 119 -1.84 0.70 -17.71
N LEU A 120 -2.17 -0.41 -18.37
CA LEU A 120 -3.23 -1.29 -17.93
C LEU A 120 -2.97 -1.85 -16.53
N PHE A 121 -1.73 -2.26 -16.28
CA PHE A 121 -1.34 -2.75 -14.96
C PHE A 121 -1.45 -1.66 -13.88
N ASN A 122 -1.02 -0.43 -14.17
CA ASN A 122 -1.16 0.70 -13.25
C ASN A 122 -2.63 1.01 -12.95
N TYR A 123 -3.51 0.99 -13.94
CA TYR A 123 -4.97 1.13 -13.71
C TYR A 123 -5.53 0.01 -12.84
N LEU A 124 -5.12 -1.24 -13.09
CA LEU A 124 -5.54 -2.37 -12.28
C LEU A 124 -5.05 -2.23 -10.83
N LEU A 125 -3.81 -1.81 -10.64
CA LEU A 125 -3.20 -1.62 -9.31
C LEU A 125 -3.92 -0.54 -8.51
N GLN A 126 -4.13 0.64 -9.11
CA GLN A 126 -4.87 1.75 -8.46
C GLN A 126 -6.33 1.38 -8.17
N ALA A 127 -6.98 0.66 -9.09
CA ALA A 127 -8.33 0.16 -8.84
C ALA A 127 -8.37 -0.85 -7.69
N SER A 128 -7.36 -1.73 -7.58
CA SER A 128 -7.24 -2.69 -6.49
C SER A 128 -6.98 -1.98 -5.15
N GLU A 129 -6.09 -1.00 -5.13
CA GLU A 129 -5.83 -0.14 -3.96
C GLU A 129 -7.14 0.48 -3.45
N THR A 130 -7.90 1.13 -4.34
CA THR A 130 -9.20 1.73 -3.99
C THR A 130 -10.17 0.70 -3.40
N GLU A 131 -10.24 -0.51 -3.96
CA GLU A 131 -11.12 -1.57 -3.48
C GLU A 131 -10.73 -2.07 -2.09
N TYR A 132 -9.43 -2.29 -1.84
CA TYR A 132 -8.93 -2.64 -0.51
C TYR A 132 -9.22 -1.54 0.51
N ASN A 133 -8.97 -0.29 0.14
CA ASN A 133 -9.19 0.85 1.02
C ASN A 133 -10.67 1.05 1.37
N LEU A 134 -11.59 0.94 0.40
CA LEU A 134 -13.02 1.04 0.68
C LEU A 134 -13.51 -0.03 1.65
N SER A 135 -13.06 -1.27 1.46
CA SER A 135 -13.39 -2.36 2.39
C SER A 135 -12.83 -2.10 3.79
N MET A 136 -11.58 -1.64 3.88
CA MET A 136 -10.92 -1.33 5.14
C MET A 136 -11.56 -0.12 5.84
N ILE A 137 -11.89 0.96 5.13
CA ILE A 137 -12.55 2.15 5.68
C ILE A 137 -13.90 1.80 6.30
N ASN A 138 -14.68 0.91 5.69
CA ASN A 138 -15.94 0.45 6.27
C ASN A 138 -15.69 -0.23 7.64
N ASN A 139 -14.71 -1.13 7.72
CA ASN A 139 -14.36 -1.80 8.99
C ASN A 139 -13.82 -0.81 10.04
N VAL A 140 -13.07 0.22 9.61
CA VAL A 140 -12.58 1.30 10.49
C VAL A 140 -13.75 2.10 11.04
N ASN A 141 -14.70 2.50 10.20
CA ASN A 141 -15.88 3.26 10.61
C ASN A 141 -16.76 2.45 11.57
N ASP A 142 -16.97 1.15 11.30
CA ASP A 142 -17.72 0.28 12.18
C ASP A 142 -17.05 0.18 13.57
N LEU A 143 -15.73 0.06 13.62
CA LEU A 143 -14.97 0.09 14.88
C LEU A 143 -15.15 1.42 15.60
N LEU A 144 -15.06 2.56 14.91
CA LEU A 144 -15.10 3.89 15.50
C LEU A 144 -16.48 4.26 16.06
N CYS A 145 -17.57 3.58 15.69
CA CYS A 145 -18.91 3.84 16.23
C CYS A 145 -19.00 3.75 17.77
N GLU A 146 -18.08 3.05 18.42
CA GLU A 146 -18.03 2.88 19.88
C GLU A 146 -17.06 3.86 20.57
N TYR A 147 -16.44 4.80 19.81
CA TYR A 147 -15.39 5.69 20.31
C TYR A 147 -15.69 7.16 19.97
N ASN A 148 -14.94 8.07 20.62
CA ASN A 148 -15.05 9.51 20.31
C ASN A 148 -14.21 9.91 19.10
N SER A 149 -13.12 9.19 18.85
CA SER A 149 -12.20 9.43 17.74
C SER A 149 -12.90 9.24 16.40
N GLU A 150 -12.51 10.02 15.39
CA GLU A 150 -13.12 9.96 14.05
C GLU A 150 -12.08 9.90 12.96
N LEU A 151 -12.41 9.19 11.85
CA LEU A 151 -11.68 9.28 10.61
C LEU A 151 -12.03 10.61 9.92
N VAL A 152 -11.02 11.47 9.71
CA VAL A 152 -11.23 12.82 9.14
C VAL A 152 -10.68 13.00 7.75
N LEU A 153 -9.71 12.15 7.32
CA LEU A 153 -9.15 12.25 5.98
C LEU A 153 -8.65 10.88 5.52
N TYR A 154 -8.95 10.56 4.28
CA TYR A 154 -8.36 9.45 3.53
C TYR A 154 -7.50 10.01 2.39
N THR A 155 -6.25 9.61 2.33
CA THR A 155 -5.28 10.09 1.34
C THR A 155 -4.52 8.89 0.78
N TYR A 156 -4.96 8.34 -0.35
CA TYR A 156 -4.34 7.19 -1.05
C TYR A 156 -4.04 5.99 -0.14
N ASP A 157 -2.86 5.98 0.47
CA ASP A 157 -2.31 4.91 1.30
C ASP A 157 -2.29 5.25 2.79
N SER A 158 -2.93 6.35 3.22
CA SER A 158 -3.00 6.75 4.62
C SER A 158 -4.39 7.15 5.08
N LEU A 159 -4.66 6.95 6.37
CA LEU A 159 -5.82 7.44 7.10
C LEU A 159 -5.39 8.41 8.18
N LEU A 160 -6.06 9.55 8.28
CA LEU A 160 -5.88 10.55 9.33
C LEU A 160 -7.10 10.54 10.25
N PHE A 161 -6.83 10.42 11.55
CA PHE A 161 -7.85 10.42 12.59
C PHE A 161 -7.72 11.68 13.45
N ASP A 162 -8.85 12.25 13.82
CA ASP A 162 -8.96 13.15 14.97
C ASP A 162 -9.18 12.28 16.20
N PHE A 163 -8.12 12.09 17.00
CA PHE A 163 -8.04 11.09 18.05
C PHE A 163 -8.25 11.72 19.44
N ASP A 164 -9.28 11.25 20.18
CA ASP A 164 -9.46 11.58 21.60
C ASP A 164 -8.58 10.67 22.46
N LEU A 165 -7.69 11.26 23.26
CA LEU A 165 -6.81 10.51 24.16
C LEU A 165 -7.57 9.68 25.21
N LYS A 166 -8.86 9.96 25.44
CA LYS A 166 -9.71 9.14 26.30
C LYS A 166 -9.99 7.75 25.74
N ASP A 167 -9.98 7.58 24.43
CA ASP A 167 -10.18 6.29 23.77
C ASP A 167 -8.99 5.33 23.96
N GLY A 168 -7.83 5.88 24.35
CA GLY A 168 -6.69 5.11 24.84
C GLY A 168 -5.90 4.35 23.78
N LYS A 169 -4.81 3.71 24.21
CA LYS A 169 -3.90 2.96 23.33
C LYS A 169 -4.59 1.77 22.66
N ASP A 170 -5.56 1.16 23.30
CA ASP A 170 -6.25 -0.02 22.77
C ASP A 170 -6.98 0.26 21.46
N LEU A 171 -7.55 1.45 21.28
CA LEU A 171 -8.14 1.83 20.01
C LEU A 171 -7.08 1.91 18.90
N ILE A 172 -5.90 2.46 19.19
CA ILE A 172 -4.81 2.53 18.21
C ILE A 172 -4.42 1.13 17.72
N LEU A 173 -4.27 0.18 18.65
CA LEU A 173 -3.96 -1.23 18.32
C LEU A 173 -5.06 -1.89 17.50
N LYS A 174 -6.34 -1.63 17.82
CA LYS A 174 -7.48 -2.13 17.05
C LYS A 174 -7.50 -1.54 15.63
N LEU A 175 -7.27 -0.24 15.47
CA LEU A 175 -7.17 0.41 14.16
C LEU A 175 -6.02 -0.16 13.33
N GLN A 176 -4.83 -0.34 13.94
CA GLN A 176 -3.71 -1.00 13.28
C GLN A 176 -4.06 -2.42 12.84
N SER A 177 -4.74 -3.20 13.68
CA SER A 177 -5.16 -4.57 13.35
C SER A 177 -6.12 -4.61 12.18
N VAL A 178 -7.11 -3.71 12.14
CA VAL A 178 -8.07 -3.59 11.03
C VAL A 178 -7.37 -3.22 9.74
N MET A 179 -6.49 -2.23 9.78
CA MET A 179 -5.75 -1.77 8.58
C MET A 179 -4.75 -2.82 8.10
N ASN A 180 -4.04 -3.47 9.00
CA ASN A 180 -2.99 -4.44 8.68
C ASN A 180 -3.55 -5.72 8.01
N GLN A 181 -4.83 -6.03 8.15
CA GLN A 181 -5.48 -7.19 7.54
C GLN A 181 -4.71 -8.51 7.77
N ALA A 182 -4.46 -8.84 9.03
CA ALA A 182 -3.71 -10.03 9.45
C ALA A 182 -2.26 -10.10 8.94
N GLY A 183 -1.56 -8.98 8.90
CA GLY A 183 -0.14 -8.90 8.55
C GLY A 183 0.15 -8.68 7.07
N ARG A 184 -0.89 -8.57 6.24
CA ARG A 184 -0.72 -8.34 4.79
C ARG A 184 -0.17 -6.96 4.46
N PHE A 185 -0.63 -5.94 5.18
CA PHE A 185 -0.32 -4.54 4.93
C PHE A 185 0.18 -3.84 6.21
N PRO A 186 1.46 -3.98 6.57
CA PRO A 186 2.01 -3.29 7.73
C PRO A 186 1.76 -1.79 7.69
N VAL A 187 1.48 -1.23 8.88
CA VAL A 187 1.07 0.17 9.06
C VAL A 187 2.09 0.89 9.90
N LYS A 188 2.52 2.06 9.45
CA LYS A 188 3.28 3.05 10.23
C LYS A 188 2.32 4.02 10.86
N THR A 189 2.58 4.40 12.10
CA THR A 189 1.73 5.30 12.87
C THR A 189 2.51 6.54 13.28
N LYS A 190 1.97 7.72 12.97
CA LYS A 190 2.50 9.01 13.39
C LYS A 190 1.44 9.77 14.18
N ALA A 191 1.85 10.58 15.14
CA ALA A 191 0.96 11.41 15.93
C ALA A 191 1.51 12.82 16.13
N GLY A 192 0.62 13.80 16.22
CA GLY A 192 1.01 15.19 16.44
C GLY A 192 -0.18 16.10 16.75
N ALA A 193 0.13 17.30 17.22
CA ALA A 193 -0.88 18.33 17.48
C ALA A 193 -1.46 18.90 16.18
N ASN A 194 -0.72 18.83 15.09
CA ASN A 194 -1.15 19.24 13.75
C ASN A 194 -0.51 18.35 12.68
N TYR A 195 -1.05 18.40 11.46
CA TYR A 195 -0.63 17.53 10.36
C TYR A 195 0.78 17.82 9.82
N HIS A 196 1.31 19.03 10.06
CA HIS A 196 2.64 19.41 9.60
C HIS A 196 3.76 18.86 10.50
N VAL A 197 3.49 18.69 11.79
CA VAL A 197 4.48 18.23 12.78
C VAL A 197 3.94 16.96 13.43
N MET A 198 4.36 15.82 12.89
CA MET A 198 4.01 14.50 13.42
C MET A 198 5.27 13.71 13.78
N THR A 199 5.20 12.97 14.87
CA THR A 199 6.27 12.09 15.34
C THR A 199 5.91 10.64 15.05
N ASP A 200 6.87 9.87 14.56
CA ASP A 200 6.70 8.42 14.38
C ASP A 200 6.52 7.74 15.74
N MET A 201 5.42 7.02 15.87
CA MET A 201 5.01 6.30 17.07
C MET A 201 5.02 4.78 16.86
N THR A 202 5.36 4.29 15.67
CA THR A 202 5.23 2.87 15.28
C THR A 202 5.90 1.95 16.30
N SER A 203 7.13 2.24 16.70
CA SER A 203 7.88 1.44 17.68
C SER A 203 7.40 1.57 19.14
N ARG A 204 6.58 2.58 19.45
CA ARG A 204 6.06 2.84 20.81
C ARG A 204 4.67 2.21 21.03
N ILE A 205 4.03 1.79 19.95
CA ILE A 205 2.67 1.26 19.97
C ILE A 205 2.69 -0.28 19.86
N SER A 206 3.70 -0.83 19.15
CA SER A 206 3.94 -2.26 19.02
C SER A 206 4.27 -2.94 20.34
#